data_632cc8ef29fdabadf87e502375812832
#
_entry.id   632cc8ef29fdabadf87e502375812832
#
_cell.length_a   1.000
_cell.length_b   1.000
_cell.length_c   1.000
_cell.angle_alpha   90.00
_cell.angle_beta   90.00
_cell.angle_gamma   90.00
#
_symmetry.space_group_name_H-M   'P 1'
#
loop_
_entity.id
_entity.type
_entity.pdbx_description
1 polymer ?
#
loop_
_entity_poly.entity_id
_entity_poly.type
_entity_poly.pdbx_seq_one_letter_code
_entity_poly.pdbx_strand_id
1 'polypeptide(L)'
;TSWRSVIENTELFVAFGGIPAKNGQIGQGGLGNHIQRSSMQMAADNDVSFVNISPLRHDMINQLDAEWMPIRPNTDTAMMLALCHTLIAEDLYDKAFVDRYTTGFSPFADYVMGRTDGIEKTADWAAAITGIPAGHMINLARRMANQRTMISLSWSLTRQQYGEEPYWAGIVLAALICQIGLPGGGFGMGYSALNAIGHNINHLEFAALPQGKNAVGQFIPVARISDMLLHPGQQFRYDGGEYAY
;
A
#
# COMPACT_ATOMS: atom_id res chain seq x y z
N THR A 1 10.13 4.79 3.94
CA THR A 1 10.76 6.06 3.47
C THR A 1 10.43 7.16 4.45
N SER A 2 11.40 8.02 4.79
CA SER A 2 11.17 9.17 5.67
C SER A 2 10.52 10.32 4.91
N TRP A 3 9.79 11.20 5.63
CA TRP A 3 9.25 12.43 5.03
C TRP A 3 10.34 13.30 4.42
N ARG A 4 11.52 13.35 5.04
CA ARG A 4 12.68 14.05 4.47
C ARG A 4 13.02 13.53 3.08
N SER A 5 13.09 12.21 2.91
CA SER A 5 13.37 11.60 1.60
C SER A 5 12.26 11.88 0.58
N VAL A 6 11.00 11.91 1.02
CA VAL A 6 9.87 12.30 0.17
C VAL A 6 10.01 13.75 -0.29
N ILE A 7 10.25 14.68 0.65
CA ILE A 7 10.39 16.12 0.35
C ILE A 7 11.53 16.39 -0.64
N GLU A 8 12.66 15.71 -0.45
CA GLU A 8 13.89 15.97 -1.22
C GLU A 8 13.90 15.28 -2.60
N ASN A 9 13.11 14.20 -2.80
CA ASN A 9 13.32 13.33 -3.97
C ASN A 9 12.03 12.90 -4.69
N THR A 10 10.84 13.03 -4.10
CA THR A 10 9.60 12.58 -4.74
C THR A 10 9.06 13.66 -5.68
N GLU A 11 8.52 13.26 -6.82
CA GLU A 11 7.80 14.14 -7.76
C GLU A 11 6.29 13.84 -7.74
N LEU A 12 5.93 12.57 -7.49
CA LEU A 12 4.54 12.12 -7.46
C LEU A 12 4.27 11.25 -6.24
N PHE A 13 3.35 11.65 -5.39
CA PHE A 13 2.92 10.88 -4.22
C PHE A 13 1.49 10.36 -4.43
N VAL A 14 1.36 9.04 -4.63
CA VAL A 14 0.07 8.38 -4.90
C VAL A 14 -0.40 7.68 -3.63
N ALA A 15 -1.53 8.12 -3.06
CA ALA A 15 -2.08 7.58 -1.83
C ALA A 15 -3.38 6.81 -2.09
N PHE A 16 -3.31 5.49 -2.00
CA PHE A 16 -4.48 4.62 -1.97
C PHE A 16 -5.06 4.56 -0.55
N GLY A 17 -6.29 4.99 -0.40
CA GLY A 17 -6.96 5.17 0.89
C GLY A 17 -6.62 6.47 1.60
N GLY A 18 -5.93 7.40 0.91
CA GLY A 18 -5.62 8.73 1.41
C GLY A 18 -4.61 8.79 2.56
N ILE A 19 -4.41 9.99 3.11
CA ILE A 19 -3.61 10.28 4.31
C ILE A 19 -4.37 11.30 5.15
N PRO A 20 -5.37 10.88 5.92
CA PRO A 20 -6.21 11.80 6.69
C PRO A 20 -5.43 12.44 7.84
N ALA A 21 -5.43 13.76 7.91
CA ALA A 21 -4.68 14.54 8.91
C ALA A 21 -5.06 14.20 10.36
N LYS A 22 -6.29 13.76 10.59
CA LYS A 22 -6.75 13.33 11.93
C LYS A 22 -5.93 12.16 12.49
N ASN A 23 -5.46 11.26 11.63
CA ASN A 23 -4.66 10.10 12.04
C ASN A 23 -3.21 10.50 12.33
N GLY A 24 -2.70 11.54 11.70
CA GLY A 24 -1.39 12.11 11.99
C GLY A 24 -1.26 12.79 13.36
N GLN A 25 -2.35 12.84 14.12
CA GLN A 25 -2.33 13.31 15.51
C GLN A 25 -2.16 12.16 16.53
N ILE A 26 -2.06 10.94 16.04
CA ILE A 26 -1.89 9.75 16.85
C ILE A 26 -0.42 9.30 16.78
N GLY A 27 0.23 9.20 17.93
CA GLY A 27 1.58 8.65 18.08
C GLY A 27 1.59 7.48 19.06
N GLN A 28 2.46 6.51 18.84
CA GLN A 28 2.68 5.41 19.78
C GLN A 28 3.16 5.97 21.13
N GLY A 29 2.55 5.51 22.21
CA GLY A 29 2.86 5.99 23.56
C GLY A 29 2.38 7.41 23.87
N GLY A 30 1.66 8.06 22.95
CA GLY A 30 1.10 9.40 23.15
C GLY A 30 2.12 10.55 23.16
N LEU A 31 3.38 10.27 22.87
CA LEU A 31 4.48 11.25 22.85
C LEU A 31 5.06 11.37 21.45
N GLY A 32 5.27 12.59 20.97
CA GLY A 32 5.94 12.85 19.70
C GLY A 32 5.54 14.18 19.06
N ASN A 33 6.40 14.69 18.20
CA ASN A 33 6.08 15.82 17.32
C ASN A 33 5.10 15.36 16.24
N HIS A 34 4.05 16.13 16.02
CA HIS A 34 3.10 15.89 14.95
C HIS A 34 3.63 16.51 13.66
N ILE A 35 4.40 15.73 12.89
CA ILE A 35 5.08 16.22 11.69
C ILE A 35 4.37 15.89 10.38
N GLN A 36 3.38 14.99 10.39
CA GLN A 36 2.74 14.52 9.16
C GLN A 36 2.22 15.69 8.31
N ARG A 37 1.40 16.56 8.90
CA ARG A 37 0.76 17.66 8.17
C ARG A 37 1.79 18.67 7.63
N SER A 38 2.75 19.06 8.46
CA SER A 38 3.81 19.98 8.03
C SER A 38 4.71 19.37 6.96
N SER A 39 5.02 18.07 7.08
CA SER A 39 5.84 17.38 6.08
C SER A 39 5.13 17.25 4.73
N MET A 40 3.83 16.96 4.73
CA MET A 40 3.03 16.95 3.49
C MET A 40 3.01 18.35 2.84
N GLN A 41 2.84 19.41 3.63
CA GLN A 41 2.88 20.78 3.12
C GLN A 41 4.27 21.12 2.55
N MET A 42 5.35 20.79 3.28
CA MET A 42 6.71 21.00 2.79
C MET A 42 6.99 20.21 1.50
N ALA A 43 6.43 19.03 1.34
CA ALA A 43 6.55 18.26 0.11
C ALA A 43 5.84 18.98 -1.05
N ALA A 44 4.62 19.44 -0.83
CA ALA A 44 3.89 20.23 -1.84
C ALA A 44 4.60 21.55 -2.20
N ASP A 45 5.17 22.23 -1.21
CA ASP A 45 5.96 23.45 -1.41
C ASP A 45 7.28 23.19 -2.18
N ASN A 46 7.71 21.92 -2.26
CA ASN A 46 8.83 21.44 -3.09
C ASN A 46 8.35 20.70 -4.36
N ASP A 47 7.21 21.11 -4.91
CA ASP A 47 6.66 20.62 -6.17
C ASP A 47 6.27 19.13 -6.22
N VAL A 48 6.13 18.47 -5.07
CA VAL A 48 5.57 17.11 -5.03
C VAL A 48 4.08 17.14 -5.35
N SER A 49 3.69 16.52 -6.44
CA SER A 49 2.29 16.34 -6.81
C SER A 49 1.64 15.23 -5.99
N PHE A 50 0.44 15.46 -5.47
CA PHE A 50 -0.30 14.46 -4.70
C PHE A 50 -1.51 13.94 -5.47
N VAL A 51 -1.73 12.62 -5.42
CA VAL A 51 -2.94 11.96 -5.91
C VAL A 51 -3.62 11.23 -4.74
N ASN A 52 -4.86 11.60 -4.47
CA ASN A 52 -5.70 11.02 -3.42
C ASN A 52 -6.70 10.04 -4.03
N ILE A 53 -6.43 8.75 -3.96
CA ILE A 53 -7.32 7.68 -4.40
C ILE A 53 -8.09 7.20 -3.17
N SER A 54 -9.25 7.79 -2.95
CA SER A 54 -10.08 7.52 -1.77
C SER A 54 -11.54 7.84 -2.06
N PRO A 55 -12.51 7.14 -1.43
CA PRO A 55 -13.92 7.52 -1.49
C PRO A 55 -14.18 8.95 -0.96
N LEU A 56 -13.32 9.44 -0.07
CA LEU A 56 -13.48 10.75 0.58
C LEU A 56 -12.39 11.74 0.15
N ARG A 57 -12.81 12.89 -0.37
CA ARG A 57 -11.87 13.95 -0.74
C ARG A 57 -11.03 14.43 0.45
N HIS A 58 -11.63 14.45 1.65
CA HIS A 58 -10.99 14.93 2.88
C HIS A 58 -10.01 13.92 3.52
N ASP A 59 -9.82 12.73 2.92
CA ASP A 59 -8.74 11.84 3.30
C ASP A 59 -7.36 12.33 2.85
N MET A 60 -7.30 13.56 2.37
CA MET A 60 -6.08 14.35 2.20
C MET A 60 -6.37 15.81 2.53
N ILE A 61 -5.39 16.53 3.08
CA ILE A 61 -5.57 17.94 3.46
C ILE A 61 -5.76 18.81 2.20
N ASN A 62 -6.74 19.72 2.25
CA ASN A 62 -7.11 20.54 1.09
C ASN A 62 -5.98 21.46 0.59
N GLN A 63 -5.03 21.83 1.48
CA GLN A 63 -3.92 22.71 1.17
C GLN A 63 -2.92 22.14 0.15
N LEU A 64 -2.96 20.82 -0.11
CA LEU A 64 -2.05 20.17 -1.07
C LEU A 64 -2.52 20.27 -2.51
N ASP A 65 -3.75 20.73 -2.75
CA ASP A 65 -4.38 20.72 -4.09
C ASP A 65 -4.27 19.35 -4.79
N ALA A 66 -4.41 18.28 -4.01
CA ALA A 66 -4.25 16.93 -4.50
C ALA A 66 -5.31 16.57 -5.55
N GLU A 67 -4.88 15.91 -6.61
CA GLU A 67 -5.78 15.29 -7.57
C GLU A 67 -6.61 14.22 -6.87
N TRP A 68 -7.94 14.37 -6.83
CA TRP A 68 -8.81 13.42 -6.16
C TRP A 68 -9.47 12.48 -7.14
N MET A 69 -9.29 11.18 -6.91
CA MET A 69 -9.92 10.08 -7.65
C MET A 69 -10.91 9.38 -6.72
N PRO A 70 -12.24 9.62 -6.85
CA PRO A 70 -13.28 9.08 -5.98
C PRO A 70 -13.55 7.61 -6.27
N ILE A 71 -12.68 6.74 -5.81
CA ILE A 71 -12.78 5.30 -6.03
C ILE A 71 -13.93 4.69 -5.23
N ARG A 72 -14.64 3.71 -5.81
CA ARG A 72 -15.57 2.88 -5.05
C ARG A 72 -14.81 2.09 -3.98
N PRO A 73 -15.30 2.03 -2.73
CA PRO A 73 -14.66 1.26 -1.67
C PRO A 73 -14.38 -0.19 -2.08
N ASN A 74 -13.23 -0.72 -1.65
CA ASN A 74 -12.80 -2.11 -1.87
C ASN A 74 -12.54 -2.48 -3.34
N THR A 75 -12.22 -1.52 -4.19
CA THR A 75 -11.88 -1.76 -5.60
C THR A 75 -10.46 -1.35 -5.98
N ASP A 76 -9.63 -1.05 -4.99
CA ASP A 76 -8.26 -0.57 -5.17
C ASP A 76 -7.40 -1.57 -5.94
N THR A 77 -7.54 -2.87 -5.66
CA THR A 77 -6.83 -3.94 -6.39
C THR A 77 -7.14 -3.90 -7.90
N ALA A 78 -8.41 -3.70 -8.28
CA ALA A 78 -8.78 -3.61 -9.69
C ALA A 78 -8.11 -2.41 -10.38
N MET A 79 -8.04 -1.25 -9.69
CA MET A 79 -7.33 -0.09 -10.20
C MET A 79 -5.83 -0.37 -10.34
N MET A 80 -5.19 -0.97 -9.34
CA MET A 80 -3.76 -1.30 -9.38
C MET A 80 -3.45 -2.28 -10.52
N LEU A 81 -4.30 -3.29 -10.76
CA LEU A 81 -4.15 -4.22 -11.88
C LEU A 81 -4.23 -3.49 -13.24
N ALA A 82 -5.13 -2.52 -13.38
CA ALA A 82 -5.22 -1.72 -14.60
C ALA A 82 -4.01 -0.80 -14.80
N LEU A 83 -3.46 -0.24 -13.72
CA LEU A 83 -2.18 0.49 -13.79
C LEU A 83 -1.05 -0.43 -14.24
N CYS A 84 -0.95 -1.65 -13.67
CA CYS A 84 0.01 -2.65 -14.09
C CYS A 84 -0.19 -3.07 -15.56
N HIS A 85 -1.45 -3.24 -15.99
CA HIS A 85 -1.77 -3.53 -17.38
C HIS A 85 -1.23 -2.45 -18.31
N THR A 86 -1.49 -1.18 -18.03
CA THR A 86 -1.00 -0.06 -18.83
C THR A 86 0.53 -0.03 -18.90
N LEU A 87 1.21 -0.24 -17.77
CA LEU A 87 2.68 -0.30 -17.72
C LEU A 87 3.24 -1.43 -18.57
N ILE A 88 2.61 -2.60 -18.56
CA ILE A 88 3.04 -3.77 -19.34
C ILE A 88 2.72 -3.59 -20.82
N ALA A 89 1.49 -3.16 -21.15
CA ALA A 89 1.02 -3.03 -22.53
C ALA A 89 1.77 -1.94 -23.31
N GLU A 90 2.17 -0.86 -22.62
CA GLU A 90 2.92 0.25 -23.21
C GLU A 90 4.45 0.13 -23.03
N ASP A 91 4.93 -1.00 -22.48
CA ASP A 91 6.37 -1.27 -22.24
C ASP A 91 7.04 -0.17 -21.37
N LEU A 92 6.34 0.30 -20.34
CA LEU A 92 6.76 1.39 -19.45
C LEU A 92 7.45 0.89 -18.16
N TYR A 93 8.00 -0.32 -18.18
CA TYR A 93 8.71 -0.89 -17.03
C TYR A 93 10.14 -1.32 -17.41
N ASP A 94 11.05 -1.34 -16.45
CA ASP A 94 12.43 -1.81 -16.66
C ASP A 94 12.48 -3.34 -16.58
N LYS A 95 12.64 -3.98 -17.75
CA LYS A 95 12.74 -5.45 -17.88
C LYS A 95 13.92 -6.00 -17.10
N ALA A 96 15.08 -5.32 -17.14
CA ALA A 96 16.28 -5.77 -16.45
C ALA A 96 16.11 -5.74 -14.92
N PHE A 97 15.43 -4.72 -14.40
CA PHE A 97 15.07 -4.65 -12.99
C PHE A 97 14.10 -5.77 -12.60
N VAL A 98 13.04 -5.95 -13.36
CA VAL A 98 12.03 -6.97 -13.09
C VAL A 98 12.64 -8.37 -13.12
N ASP A 99 13.43 -8.69 -14.15
CA ASP A 99 14.10 -10.00 -14.28
C ASP A 99 15.09 -10.27 -13.14
N ARG A 100 15.77 -9.23 -12.66
CA ARG A 100 16.80 -9.38 -11.63
C ARG A 100 16.24 -9.44 -10.21
N TYR A 101 15.18 -8.68 -9.91
CA TYR A 101 14.73 -8.44 -8.54
C TYR A 101 13.34 -8.99 -8.23
N THR A 102 12.66 -9.60 -9.20
CA THR A 102 11.35 -10.20 -8.98
C THR A 102 11.30 -11.67 -9.39
N THR A 103 10.33 -12.39 -8.86
CA THR A 103 9.99 -13.74 -9.30
C THR A 103 8.50 -13.81 -9.61
N GLY A 104 8.11 -14.64 -10.61
CA GLY A 104 6.69 -14.81 -10.96
C GLY A 104 6.12 -13.69 -11.85
N PHE A 105 6.95 -12.87 -12.48
CA PHE A 105 6.47 -11.81 -13.38
C PHE A 105 5.69 -12.37 -14.58
N SER A 106 6.19 -13.41 -15.25
CA SER A 106 5.53 -13.98 -16.45
C SER A 106 4.08 -14.44 -16.17
N PRO A 107 3.80 -15.30 -15.15
CA PRO A 107 2.43 -15.67 -14.85
C PRO A 107 1.56 -14.48 -14.38
N PHE A 108 2.12 -13.49 -13.72
CA PHE A 108 1.40 -12.27 -13.37
C PHE A 108 1.03 -11.46 -14.63
N ALA A 109 1.98 -11.25 -15.54
CA ALA A 109 1.73 -10.56 -16.80
C ALA A 109 0.69 -11.31 -17.64
N ASP A 110 0.75 -12.65 -17.71
CA ASP A 110 -0.24 -13.46 -18.40
C ASP A 110 -1.66 -13.29 -17.80
N TYR A 111 -1.77 -13.20 -16.48
CA TYR A 111 -3.03 -12.92 -15.81
C TYR A 111 -3.55 -11.51 -16.13
N VAL A 112 -2.72 -10.49 -16.00
CA VAL A 112 -3.09 -9.10 -16.24
C VAL A 112 -3.49 -8.86 -17.70
N MET A 113 -2.78 -9.49 -18.64
CA MET A 113 -3.05 -9.44 -20.08
C MET A 113 -4.18 -10.40 -20.55
N GLY A 114 -4.90 -11.01 -19.60
CA GLY A 114 -6.06 -11.86 -19.90
C GLY A 114 -5.74 -13.23 -20.51
N ARG A 115 -4.47 -13.64 -20.56
CA ARG A 115 -4.08 -14.93 -21.17
C ARG A 115 -4.44 -16.12 -20.29
N THR A 116 -4.65 -15.91 -18.98
CA THR A 116 -4.96 -16.97 -18.01
C THR A 116 -6.45 -17.23 -17.89
N ASP A 117 -7.27 -16.18 -17.84
CA ASP A 117 -8.71 -16.25 -17.57
C ASP A 117 -9.60 -15.66 -18.66
N GLY A 118 -9.00 -15.21 -19.77
CA GLY A 118 -9.72 -14.59 -20.90
C GLY A 118 -10.20 -13.16 -20.62
N ILE A 119 -9.83 -12.57 -19.49
CA ILE A 119 -10.25 -11.22 -19.07
C ILE A 119 -9.03 -10.33 -18.93
N GLU A 120 -8.82 -9.44 -19.88
CA GLU A 120 -7.77 -8.45 -19.84
C GLU A 120 -8.09 -7.36 -18.81
N LYS A 121 -7.15 -7.06 -17.92
CA LYS A 121 -7.35 -6.12 -16.79
C LYS A 121 -7.09 -4.67 -17.23
N THR A 122 -7.74 -4.27 -18.34
CA THR A 122 -7.58 -2.94 -18.93
C THR A 122 -8.10 -1.81 -18.01
N ALA A 123 -7.77 -0.58 -18.35
CA ALA A 123 -8.34 0.58 -17.67
C ALA A 123 -9.87 0.67 -17.85
N ASP A 124 -10.42 0.23 -18.99
CA ASP A 124 -11.88 0.17 -19.22
C ASP A 124 -12.54 -0.90 -18.34
N TRP A 125 -11.93 -2.09 -18.22
CA TRP A 125 -12.39 -3.11 -17.28
C TRP A 125 -12.43 -2.57 -15.84
N ALA A 126 -11.36 -1.92 -15.41
CA ALA A 126 -11.29 -1.36 -14.05
C ALA A 126 -12.24 -0.17 -13.86
N ALA A 127 -12.50 0.65 -14.90
CA ALA A 127 -13.41 1.77 -14.80
C ALA A 127 -14.86 1.32 -14.45
N ALA A 128 -15.31 0.21 -15.01
CA ALA A 128 -16.61 -0.37 -14.67
C ALA A 128 -16.70 -0.79 -13.18
N ILE A 129 -15.59 -1.25 -12.60
CA ILE A 129 -15.50 -1.71 -11.20
C ILE A 129 -15.31 -0.53 -10.26
N THR A 130 -14.33 0.32 -10.53
CA THR A 130 -13.84 1.37 -9.61
C THR A 130 -14.65 2.65 -9.66
N GLY A 131 -15.30 2.92 -10.80
CA GLY A 131 -15.95 4.19 -11.08
C GLY A 131 -14.99 5.30 -11.51
N ILE A 132 -13.68 5.04 -11.59
CA ILE A 132 -12.68 5.98 -12.10
C ILE A 132 -12.63 5.89 -13.63
N PRO A 133 -12.67 7.01 -14.36
CA PRO A 133 -12.57 6.98 -15.83
C PRO A 133 -11.24 6.36 -16.30
N ALA A 134 -11.28 5.51 -17.33
CA ALA A 134 -10.12 4.80 -17.85
C ALA A 134 -8.95 5.72 -18.20
N GLY A 135 -9.24 6.86 -18.84
CA GLY A 135 -8.21 7.84 -19.19
C GLY A 135 -7.43 8.41 -18.00
N HIS A 136 -8.05 8.52 -16.82
CA HIS A 136 -7.36 8.96 -15.60
C HIS A 136 -6.36 7.88 -15.12
N MET A 137 -6.75 6.61 -15.17
CA MET A 137 -5.87 5.50 -14.79
C MET A 137 -4.68 5.37 -15.76
N ILE A 138 -4.93 5.44 -17.06
CA ILE A 138 -3.86 5.41 -18.08
C ILE A 138 -2.87 6.57 -17.88
N ASN A 139 -3.39 7.79 -17.69
CA ASN A 139 -2.55 8.95 -17.43
C ASN A 139 -1.72 8.78 -16.15
N LEU A 140 -2.35 8.31 -15.06
CA LEU A 140 -1.66 8.05 -13.81
C LEU A 140 -0.53 7.03 -13.98
N ALA A 141 -0.78 5.90 -14.67
CA ALA A 141 0.26 4.88 -14.91
C ALA A 141 1.46 5.46 -15.66
N ARG A 142 1.22 6.27 -16.70
CA ARG A 142 2.28 6.94 -17.46
C ARG A 142 3.07 7.93 -16.62
N ARG A 143 2.40 8.70 -15.76
CA ARG A 143 3.04 9.61 -14.81
C ARG A 143 3.91 8.85 -13.82
N MET A 144 3.39 7.75 -13.24
CA MET A 144 4.12 6.91 -12.29
C MET A 144 5.40 6.33 -12.89
N ALA A 145 5.39 5.98 -14.17
CA ALA A 145 6.58 5.46 -14.86
C ALA A 145 7.64 6.55 -15.12
N ASN A 146 7.20 7.80 -15.36
CA ASN A 146 8.07 8.90 -15.80
C ASN A 146 8.52 9.83 -14.67
N GLN A 147 7.93 9.72 -13.48
CA GLN A 147 8.23 10.58 -12.33
C GLN A 147 8.76 9.75 -11.18
N ARG A 148 9.54 10.37 -10.27
CA ARG A 148 9.91 9.75 -9.00
C ARG A 148 8.65 9.56 -8.16
N THR A 149 8.13 8.34 -8.11
CA THR A 149 6.84 8.04 -7.53
C THR A 149 6.94 7.28 -6.21
N MET A 150 6.29 7.83 -5.18
CA MET A 150 6.03 7.16 -3.91
C MET A 150 4.59 6.65 -3.87
N ILE A 151 4.41 5.35 -3.70
CA ILE A 151 3.10 4.70 -3.52
C ILE A 151 2.86 4.51 -2.02
N SER A 152 1.79 5.09 -1.50
CA SER A 152 1.36 4.94 -0.11
C SER A 152 0.06 4.14 -0.05
N LEU A 153 0.04 3.07 0.74
CA LEU A 153 -1.16 2.27 1.00
C LEU A 153 -1.67 2.50 2.41
N SER A 154 -2.95 2.80 2.52
CA SER A 154 -3.62 2.96 3.80
C SER A 154 -3.88 1.60 4.46
N TRP A 155 -3.77 1.54 5.80
CA TRP A 155 -4.16 0.34 6.55
C TRP A 155 -5.65 0.02 6.44
N SER A 156 -6.49 0.98 6.08
CA SER A 156 -7.92 0.76 5.86
C SER A 156 -8.22 -0.25 4.76
N LEU A 157 -7.33 -0.40 3.78
CA LEU A 157 -7.47 -1.34 2.67
C LEU A 157 -7.51 -2.82 3.12
N THR A 158 -7.01 -3.13 4.33
CA THR A 158 -7.14 -4.48 4.89
C THR A 158 -8.56 -4.82 5.38
N ARG A 159 -9.46 -3.81 5.50
CA ARG A 159 -10.78 -3.96 6.12
C ARG A 159 -11.84 -4.45 5.13
N GLN A 160 -11.51 -5.51 4.38
CA GLN A 160 -12.37 -6.08 3.35
C GLN A 160 -12.09 -7.58 3.20
N GLN A 161 -12.96 -8.28 2.48
CA GLN A 161 -12.64 -9.62 2.03
C GLN A 161 -11.41 -9.58 1.12
N TYR A 162 -10.45 -10.49 1.34
CA TYR A 162 -9.15 -10.49 0.65
C TYR A 162 -8.37 -9.18 0.82
N GLY A 163 -8.38 -8.64 2.05
CA GLY A 163 -7.72 -7.36 2.38
C GLY A 163 -6.20 -7.36 2.21
N GLU A 164 -5.57 -8.50 2.01
CA GLU A 164 -4.17 -8.65 1.64
C GLU A 164 -3.88 -8.28 0.17
N GLU A 165 -4.84 -8.47 -0.72
CA GLU A 165 -4.68 -8.27 -2.17
C GLU A 165 -4.25 -6.85 -2.57
N PRO A 166 -4.81 -5.76 -2.01
CA PRO A 166 -4.34 -4.41 -2.32
C PRO A 166 -2.87 -4.19 -2.00
N TYR A 167 -2.34 -4.85 -0.96
CA TYR A 167 -0.92 -4.74 -0.60
C TYR A 167 -0.04 -5.50 -1.57
N TRP A 168 -0.43 -6.72 -1.95
CA TRP A 168 0.26 -7.47 -3.00
C TRP A 168 0.29 -6.70 -4.31
N ALA A 169 -0.85 -6.19 -4.75
CA ALA A 169 -0.96 -5.39 -5.96
C ALA A 169 -0.11 -4.11 -5.91
N GLY A 170 -0.09 -3.42 -4.77
CA GLY A 170 0.72 -2.23 -4.56
C GLY A 170 2.23 -2.51 -4.60
N ILE A 171 2.69 -3.64 -4.04
CA ILE A 171 4.08 -4.07 -4.13
C ILE A 171 4.45 -4.38 -5.58
N VAL A 172 3.59 -5.10 -6.29
CA VAL A 172 3.81 -5.42 -7.72
C VAL A 172 3.86 -4.15 -8.56
N LEU A 173 2.95 -3.20 -8.34
CA LEU A 173 2.94 -1.92 -9.01
C LEU A 173 4.23 -1.13 -8.75
N ALA A 174 4.69 -1.11 -7.49
CA ALA A 174 5.95 -0.48 -7.11
C ALA A 174 7.18 -1.17 -7.76
N ALA A 175 7.13 -2.48 -7.95
CA ALA A 175 8.16 -3.22 -8.65
C ALA A 175 8.19 -2.88 -10.15
N LEU A 176 7.01 -2.76 -10.78
CA LEU A 176 6.91 -2.41 -12.20
C LEU A 176 7.41 -1.01 -12.52
N ILE A 177 7.16 -0.02 -11.66
CA ILE A 177 7.74 1.32 -11.84
C ILE A 177 9.24 1.39 -11.51
N CYS A 178 9.83 0.27 -11.04
CA CYS A 178 11.27 0.09 -10.82
C CYS A 178 11.91 1.08 -9.84
N GLN A 179 11.16 1.53 -8.83
CA GLN A 179 11.63 2.56 -7.91
C GLN A 179 11.79 2.08 -6.46
N ILE A 180 11.60 0.78 -6.21
CA ILE A 180 11.84 0.19 -4.88
C ILE A 180 13.33 0.33 -4.54
N GLY A 181 13.61 0.93 -3.37
CA GLY A 181 14.96 1.18 -2.89
C GLY A 181 15.56 2.53 -3.33
N LEU A 182 14.89 3.27 -4.20
CA LEU A 182 15.32 4.61 -4.59
C LEU A 182 14.82 5.66 -3.58
N PRO A 183 15.62 6.70 -3.29
CA PRO A 183 15.18 7.80 -2.45
C PRO A 183 13.90 8.45 -2.97
N GLY A 184 12.91 8.65 -2.10
CA GLY A 184 11.62 9.26 -2.45
C GLY A 184 10.71 8.44 -3.36
N GLY A 185 11.12 7.22 -3.75
CA GLY A 185 10.35 6.33 -4.63
C GLY A 185 9.93 5.03 -3.96
N GLY A 186 9.18 4.23 -4.72
CA GLY A 186 8.76 2.89 -4.35
C GLY A 186 7.47 2.82 -3.53
N PHE A 187 7.47 2.05 -2.47
CA PHE A 187 6.29 1.65 -1.73
C PHE A 187 6.43 1.95 -0.24
N GLY A 188 5.35 2.35 0.38
CA GLY A 188 5.25 2.50 1.82
C GLY A 188 3.83 2.35 2.33
N MET A 189 3.69 1.95 3.60
CA MET A 189 2.41 1.85 4.26
C MET A 189 2.43 2.56 5.62
N GLY A 190 1.24 2.91 6.10
CA GLY A 190 1.08 3.45 7.44
C GLY A 190 1.11 4.96 7.54
N TYR A 191 1.47 5.71 6.49
CA TYR A 191 1.36 7.18 6.51
C TYR A 191 -0.05 7.68 6.83
N SER A 192 -1.06 6.90 6.48
CA SER A 192 -2.47 7.18 6.76
C SER A 192 -2.90 6.81 8.18
N ALA A 193 -2.07 6.09 8.94
CA ALA A 193 -2.47 5.45 10.19
C ALA A 193 -2.02 6.21 11.43
N LEU A 194 -0.78 6.72 11.44
CA LEU A 194 -0.22 7.40 12.60
C LEU A 194 0.97 8.28 12.24
N ASN A 195 1.25 9.24 13.12
CA ASN A 195 2.29 10.25 12.92
C ASN A 195 3.73 9.68 12.87
N ALA A 196 3.98 8.53 13.49
CA ALA A 196 5.34 7.97 13.56
C ALA A 196 5.90 7.49 12.22
N ILE A 197 5.03 7.20 11.25
CA ILE A 197 5.47 6.72 9.93
C ILE A 197 6.06 7.89 9.13
N GLY A 198 7.23 7.64 8.56
CA GLY A 198 8.01 8.66 7.86
C GLY A 198 8.77 9.62 8.78
N HIS A 199 8.59 9.48 10.09
CA HIS A 199 9.33 10.23 11.09
C HIS A 199 10.71 9.61 11.29
N ASN A 200 11.74 10.44 11.23
CA ASN A 200 13.12 10.01 11.48
C ASN A 200 13.44 10.17 12.97
N ILE A 201 12.94 9.25 13.79
CA ILE A 201 13.15 9.25 15.24
C ILE A 201 13.94 8.01 15.67
N ASN A 202 14.78 8.19 16.70
CA ASN A 202 15.37 7.05 17.39
C ASN A 202 14.31 6.43 18.30
N HIS A 203 14.08 5.14 18.18
CA HIS A 203 13.24 4.41 19.11
C HIS A 203 14.02 4.21 20.40
N LEU A 204 13.48 4.71 21.52
CA LEU A 204 13.98 4.42 22.84
C LEU A 204 13.17 3.25 23.41
N GLU A 205 13.88 2.22 23.82
CA GLU A 205 13.26 1.12 24.57
C GLU A 205 13.19 1.49 26.05
N PHE A 206 11.99 1.50 26.58
CA PHE A 206 11.75 1.68 28.01
C PHE A 206 11.54 0.33 28.67
N ALA A 207 11.85 0.27 29.98
CA ALA A 207 11.55 -0.91 30.78
C ALA A 207 10.06 -1.24 30.71
N ALA A 208 9.74 -2.47 30.35
CA ALA A 208 8.37 -2.99 30.34
C ALA A 208 8.04 -3.63 31.71
N LEU A 209 6.76 -3.59 32.08
CA LEU A 209 6.30 -4.37 33.22
C LEU A 209 6.55 -5.86 32.98
N PRO A 210 6.97 -6.61 34.03
CA PRO A 210 7.16 -8.06 33.91
C PRO A 210 5.89 -8.73 33.39
N GLN A 211 5.99 -9.48 32.31
CA GLN A 211 4.84 -10.18 31.70
C GLN A 211 4.61 -11.58 32.34
N GLY A 212 5.52 -12.02 33.22
CA GLY A 212 5.51 -13.39 33.74
C GLY A 212 5.93 -14.42 32.69
N LYS A 213 5.70 -15.70 33.01
CA LYS A 213 5.89 -16.81 32.08
C LYS A 213 4.54 -17.48 31.86
N ASN A 214 4.16 -17.64 30.59
CA ASN A 214 3.02 -18.47 30.25
C ASN A 214 3.42 -19.93 30.44
N ALA A 215 2.68 -20.65 31.29
CA ALA A 215 2.91 -22.08 31.50
C ALA A 215 2.41 -22.93 30.31
N VAL A 216 1.54 -22.36 29.47
CA VAL A 216 1.04 -23.02 28.26
C VAL A 216 1.99 -22.70 27.11
N GLY A 217 2.72 -23.70 26.63
CA GLY A 217 3.67 -23.57 25.52
C GLY A 217 3.03 -23.60 24.14
N GLN A 218 1.71 -23.88 24.08
CA GLN A 218 0.95 -23.89 22.83
C GLN A 218 0.17 -22.60 22.65
N PHE A 219 -0.11 -22.26 21.41
CA PHE A 219 -0.94 -21.10 21.07
C PHE A 219 -1.87 -21.44 19.90
N ILE A 220 -2.96 -20.71 19.82
CA ILE A 220 -3.92 -20.78 18.71
C ILE A 220 -3.89 -19.43 17.99
N PRO A 221 -3.54 -19.37 16.71
CA PRO A 221 -3.62 -18.13 15.93
C PRO A 221 -5.04 -17.58 15.97
N VAL A 222 -5.20 -16.25 16.11
CA VAL A 222 -6.52 -15.60 16.18
C VAL A 222 -7.39 -15.94 14.97
N ALA A 223 -6.80 -16.05 13.78
CA ALA A 223 -7.48 -16.45 12.55
C ALA A 223 -8.03 -17.89 12.57
N ARG A 224 -7.57 -18.73 13.52
CA ARG A 224 -7.95 -20.14 13.66
C ARG A 224 -8.97 -20.42 14.76
N ILE A 225 -9.50 -19.38 15.42
CA ILE A 225 -10.47 -19.56 16.51
C ILE A 225 -11.75 -20.25 16.00
N SER A 226 -12.22 -19.90 14.81
CA SER A 226 -13.39 -20.57 14.21
C SER A 226 -13.12 -22.05 13.93
N ASP A 227 -11.94 -22.38 13.41
CA ASP A 227 -11.49 -23.76 13.18
C ASP A 227 -11.44 -24.54 14.49
N MET A 228 -10.88 -23.98 15.53
CA MET A 228 -10.82 -24.57 16.87
C MET A 228 -12.22 -24.91 17.41
N LEU A 229 -13.18 -24.01 17.22
CA LEU A 229 -14.56 -24.22 17.70
C LEU A 229 -15.29 -25.29 16.88
N LEU A 230 -15.00 -25.40 15.58
CA LEU A 230 -15.61 -26.38 14.69
C LEU A 230 -14.96 -27.78 14.80
N HIS A 231 -13.66 -27.80 15.12
CA HIS A 231 -12.86 -29.03 15.11
C HIS A 231 -11.98 -29.15 16.37
N PRO A 232 -12.58 -29.23 17.58
CA PRO A 232 -11.82 -29.34 18.84
C PRO A 232 -10.89 -30.55 18.83
N GLY A 233 -9.62 -30.34 19.20
CA GLY A 233 -8.61 -31.38 19.24
C GLY A 233 -7.97 -31.76 17.90
N GLN A 234 -8.36 -31.11 16.80
CA GLN A 234 -7.74 -31.32 15.49
C GLN A 234 -6.33 -30.76 15.47
N GLN A 235 -5.41 -31.46 14.81
CA GLN A 235 -4.07 -30.95 14.56
C GLN A 235 -4.04 -29.99 13.39
N PHE A 236 -3.21 -28.96 13.50
CA PHE A 236 -2.98 -27.98 12.44
C PHE A 236 -1.50 -27.62 12.33
N ARG A 237 -1.09 -27.16 11.15
CA ARG A 237 0.26 -26.66 10.90
C ARG A 237 0.27 -25.14 10.89
N TYR A 238 1.26 -24.56 11.52
CA TYR A 238 1.49 -23.13 11.53
C TYR A 238 2.97 -22.83 11.73
N ASP A 239 3.53 -21.94 10.92
CA ASP A 239 4.92 -21.46 11.00
C ASP A 239 5.96 -22.59 11.17
N GLY A 240 5.81 -23.66 10.38
CA GLY A 240 6.71 -24.82 10.40
C GLY A 240 6.51 -25.79 11.58
N GLY A 241 5.61 -25.48 12.52
CA GLY A 241 5.27 -26.35 13.66
C GLY A 241 3.95 -27.09 13.48
N GLU A 242 3.74 -28.15 14.27
CA GLU A 242 2.47 -28.86 14.41
C GLU A 242 1.88 -28.59 15.81
N TYR A 243 0.60 -28.23 15.85
CA TYR A 243 -0.14 -27.86 17.05
C TYR A 243 -1.48 -28.56 17.05
N ALA A 244 -2.16 -28.57 18.20
CA ALA A 244 -3.54 -29.08 18.34
C ALA A 244 -4.43 -27.99 18.99
N TYR A 245 -5.69 -27.98 18.60
CA TYR A 245 -6.73 -27.12 19.21
C TYR A 245 -7.14 -27.62 20.60
#